data_2a1972061bb4b2a7a80d4b74a79b4671
#
_entry.id   2a1972061bb4b2a7a80d4b74a79b4671
#
_cell.length_a   1.000
_cell.length_b   1.000
_cell.length_c   1.000
_cell.angle_alpha   90.00
_cell.angle_beta   90.00
_cell.angle_gamma   90.00
#
_symmetry.space_group_name_H-M   'P 1'
#
loop_
_entity.id
_entity.type
_entity.pdbx_description
1 polymer ?
#
loop_
_entity_poly.entity_id
_entity_poly.type
_entity_poly.pdbx_seq_one_letter_code
_entity_poly.pdbx_strand_id
1 'polypeptide(L)'
;MILACTDPSAPSRAAVDWAEREARLRGLPMRTVQGTPPEPGQAKMIVYGVPRGSDAAGGPLGLRLADTVRAAGRPLVLVPDRTAPAHGSGTVLLATDARDPSADTIDFACDSARVRHALLHVVHAWSLPPCAAEWPFGVPERDRATWEDHEVQLLADVLRPWRERYPHVPMFEDVVLFTPAQALLHHAGSAALVVVGRRPGTRWDEAVRALLHRAACPVAVVPG
;
A
#
# COMPACT_ATOMS: atom_id res chain seq x y z
N MET A 1 -18.74 -5.04 5.22
CA MET A 1 -19.27 -3.80 4.63
C MET A 1 -18.11 -2.87 4.34
N ILE A 2 -18.20 -2.03 3.29
CA ILE A 2 -17.25 -0.96 2.97
C ILE A 2 -17.87 0.38 3.36
N LEU A 3 -17.11 1.25 4.03
CA LEU A 3 -17.54 2.62 4.36
C LEU A 3 -16.85 3.62 3.43
N ALA A 4 -17.62 4.39 2.68
CA ALA A 4 -17.11 5.50 1.89
C ALA A 4 -17.42 6.82 2.60
N CYS A 5 -16.38 7.56 2.95
CA CYS A 5 -16.53 8.85 3.61
C CYS A 5 -16.68 9.95 2.56
N THR A 6 -17.73 10.74 2.70
CA THR A 6 -18.10 11.76 1.72
C THR A 6 -18.07 13.17 2.32
N ASP A 7 -17.67 14.10 1.48
CA ASP A 7 -17.84 15.54 1.66
C ASP A 7 -18.28 16.15 0.31
N PRO A 8 -18.62 17.43 0.19
CA PRO A 8 -19.05 18.03 -1.08
C PRO A 8 -17.94 18.16 -2.15
N SER A 9 -16.78 17.56 -1.97
CA SER A 9 -15.62 17.72 -2.87
C SER A 9 -15.60 16.74 -4.03
N ALA A 10 -14.80 17.05 -5.08
CA ALA A 10 -14.57 16.16 -6.21
C ALA A 10 -13.86 14.83 -5.82
N PRO A 11 -12.86 14.83 -4.92
CA PRO A 11 -12.25 13.60 -4.42
C PRO A 11 -13.24 12.63 -3.79
N SER A 12 -14.26 13.11 -3.11
CA SER A 12 -15.31 12.27 -2.53
C SER A 12 -16.06 11.44 -3.57
N ARG A 13 -16.34 11.99 -4.75
CA ARG A 13 -16.99 11.22 -5.83
C ARG A 13 -16.10 10.08 -6.32
N ALA A 14 -14.82 10.34 -6.55
CA ALA A 14 -13.86 9.30 -6.95
C ALA A 14 -13.76 8.18 -5.90
N ALA A 15 -13.80 8.54 -4.62
CA ALA A 15 -13.81 7.58 -3.51
C ALA A 15 -15.07 6.71 -3.49
N VAL A 16 -16.24 7.30 -3.70
CA VAL A 16 -17.52 6.57 -3.77
C VAL A 16 -17.52 5.62 -4.96
N ASP A 17 -17.15 6.09 -6.15
CA ASP A 17 -17.07 5.26 -7.36
C ASP A 17 -16.09 4.09 -7.19
N TRP A 18 -14.97 4.33 -6.54
CA TRP A 18 -14.00 3.28 -6.23
C TRP A 18 -14.57 2.28 -5.21
N ALA A 19 -15.18 2.77 -4.13
CA ALA A 19 -15.78 1.94 -3.09
C ALA A 19 -16.93 1.06 -3.62
N GLU A 20 -17.73 1.57 -4.56
CA GLU A 20 -18.78 0.80 -5.23
C GLU A 20 -18.20 -0.34 -6.07
N ARG A 21 -17.15 -0.07 -6.84
CA ARG A 21 -16.46 -1.12 -7.61
C ARG A 21 -15.87 -2.18 -6.69
N GLU A 22 -15.21 -1.76 -5.61
CA GLU A 22 -14.62 -2.65 -4.62
C GLU A 22 -15.66 -3.51 -3.90
N ALA A 23 -16.80 -2.92 -3.54
CA ALA A 23 -17.91 -3.62 -2.93
C ALA A 23 -18.47 -4.72 -3.84
N ARG A 24 -18.61 -4.42 -5.13
CA ARG A 24 -19.03 -5.42 -6.14
C ARG A 24 -18.03 -6.55 -6.28
N LEU A 25 -16.74 -6.24 -6.39
CA LEU A 25 -15.66 -7.24 -6.51
C LEU A 25 -15.62 -8.18 -5.30
N ARG A 26 -15.91 -7.68 -4.11
CA ARG A 26 -15.86 -8.43 -2.86
C ARG A 26 -17.20 -9.04 -2.44
N GLY A 27 -18.29 -8.75 -3.15
CA GLY A 27 -19.63 -9.16 -2.73
C GLY A 27 -20.03 -8.57 -1.37
N LEU A 28 -19.60 -7.34 -1.06
CA LEU A 28 -19.85 -6.68 0.22
C LEU A 28 -20.83 -5.52 0.07
N PRO A 29 -21.69 -5.28 1.07
CA PRO A 29 -22.48 -4.04 1.09
C PRO A 29 -21.57 -2.82 1.28
N MET A 30 -21.98 -1.70 0.66
CA MET A 30 -21.35 -0.38 0.83
C MET A 30 -22.30 0.57 1.53
N ARG A 31 -21.73 1.49 2.31
CA ARG A 31 -22.46 2.60 2.94
C ARG A 31 -21.64 3.88 2.82
N THR A 32 -22.32 4.97 2.48
CA THR A 32 -21.73 6.31 2.52
C THR A 32 -21.95 6.94 3.90
N VAL A 33 -20.94 7.64 4.40
CA VAL A 33 -20.99 8.38 5.68
C VAL A 33 -20.44 9.77 5.45
N GLN A 34 -21.14 10.79 5.95
CA GLN A 34 -20.68 12.18 5.86
C GLN A 34 -19.59 12.46 6.92
N GLY A 35 -18.44 12.94 6.47
CA GLY A 35 -17.29 13.19 7.35
C GLY A 35 -16.55 11.93 7.80
N THR A 36 -15.94 11.98 8.97
CA THR A 36 -15.21 10.84 9.58
C THR A 36 -16.21 9.97 10.34
N PRO A 37 -16.24 8.64 10.11
CA PRO A 37 -17.12 7.78 10.88
C PRO A 37 -16.71 7.81 12.37
N PRO A 38 -17.66 7.98 13.28
CA PRO A 38 -17.38 8.05 14.73
C PRO A 38 -16.82 6.72 15.26
N GLU A 39 -17.30 5.61 14.71
CA GLU A 39 -16.79 4.27 14.97
C GLU A 39 -16.84 3.44 13.68
N PRO A 40 -15.76 2.74 13.32
CA PRO A 40 -15.72 1.94 12.10
C PRO A 40 -16.59 0.68 12.18
N GLY A 41 -17.04 0.28 13.37
CA GLY A 41 -17.92 -0.85 13.59
C GLY A 41 -17.46 -2.12 12.87
N GLN A 42 -18.37 -2.72 12.08
CA GLN A 42 -18.10 -3.92 11.28
C GLN A 42 -17.52 -3.63 9.89
N ALA A 43 -16.99 -2.44 9.64
CA ALA A 43 -16.37 -2.13 8.36
C ALA A 43 -15.14 -2.99 8.13
N LYS A 44 -15.02 -3.57 6.92
CA LYS A 44 -13.81 -4.28 6.48
C LYS A 44 -12.74 -3.31 5.96
N MET A 45 -13.16 -2.15 5.46
CA MET A 45 -12.29 -1.05 5.06
C MET A 45 -13.04 0.27 5.05
N ILE A 46 -12.30 1.36 5.12
CA ILE A 46 -12.78 2.74 5.06
C ILE A 46 -12.16 3.39 3.83
N VAL A 47 -12.92 4.14 3.07
CA VAL A 47 -12.47 4.78 1.83
C VAL A 47 -12.65 6.28 1.93
N TYR A 48 -11.58 7.03 1.63
CA TYR A 48 -11.56 8.48 1.57
C TYR A 48 -11.09 9.00 0.22
N GLY A 49 -11.70 10.07 -0.26
CA GLY A 49 -11.17 10.86 -1.37
C GLY A 49 -10.11 11.84 -0.90
N VAL A 50 -9.00 11.91 -1.63
CA VAL A 50 -7.92 12.86 -1.34
C VAL A 50 -7.59 13.69 -2.58
N PRO A 51 -7.43 15.02 -2.46
CA PRO A 51 -6.95 15.84 -3.57
C PRO A 51 -5.53 15.44 -3.92
N ARG A 52 -5.25 15.29 -5.21
CA ARG A 52 -3.88 15.00 -5.67
C ARG A 52 -2.96 16.20 -5.43
N GLY A 53 -1.75 15.93 -4.97
CA GLY A 53 -0.76 16.97 -4.70
C GLY A 53 -1.02 17.76 -3.44
N SER A 54 -2.05 17.39 -2.67
CA SER A 54 -2.29 18.01 -1.38
C SER A 54 -1.32 17.45 -0.32
N ASP A 55 -1.00 18.30 0.64
CA ASP A 55 -0.26 17.91 1.86
C ASP A 55 -1.18 17.05 2.79
N ALA A 56 -1.96 16.15 2.14
CA ALA A 56 -2.95 15.33 2.82
C ALA A 56 -2.35 14.48 3.94
N ALA A 57 -1.04 14.20 3.86
CA ALA A 57 -0.33 13.47 4.90
C ALA A 57 0.26 14.36 6.01
N GLY A 58 0.51 15.63 5.73
CA GLY A 58 1.13 16.57 6.69
C GLY A 58 0.18 17.62 7.26
N GLY A 59 -0.96 17.85 6.60
CA GLY A 59 -1.96 18.83 7.03
C GLY A 59 -2.98 18.29 8.05
N PRO A 60 -3.93 19.12 8.46
CA PRO A 60 -5.00 18.71 9.41
C PRO A 60 -5.78 17.47 8.96
N LEU A 61 -5.92 17.26 7.65
CA LEU A 61 -6.56 16.08 7.08
C LEU A 61 -5.70 14.83 7.31
N GLY A 62 -4.39 14.90 7.09
CA GLY A 62 -3.48 13.77 7.28
C GLY A 62 -3.40 13.33 8.74
N LEU A 63 -3.39 14.27 9.68
CA LEU A 63 -3.47 13.95 11.11
C LEU A 63 -4.78 13.23 11.46
N ARG A 64 -5.92 13.72 10.96
CA ARG A 64 -7.23 13.08 11.16
C ARG A 64 -7.29 11.68 10.54
N LEU A 65 -6.76 11.52 9.32
CA LEU A 65 -6.70 10.23 8.64
C LEU A 65 -5.79 9.26 9.40
N ALA A 66 -4.65 9.74 9.88
CA ALA A 66 -3.74 8.95 10.71
C ALA A 66 -4.39 8.47 12.01
N ASP A 67 -5.15 9.35 12.67
CA ASP A 67 -5.87 9.01 13.89
C ASP A 67 -7.04 8.06 13.59
N THR A 68 -7.73 8.25 12.47
CA THR A 68 -8.80 7.35 12.02
C THR A 68 -8.27 5.94 11.75
N VAL A 69 -7.14 5.79 11.04
CA VAL A 69 -6.50 4.48 10.81
C VAL A 69 -6.14 3.81 12.12
N ARG A 70 -5.57 4.59 13.06
CA ARG A 70 -5.15 4.08 14.37
C ARG A 70 -6.34 3.64 15.21
N ALA A 71 -7.38 4.47 15.27
CA ALA A 71 -8.57 4.21 16.06
C ALA A 71 -9.45 3.10 15.45
N ALA A 72 -9.45 2.98 14.12
CA ALA A 72 -10.31 2.05 13.42
C ALA A 72 -9.80 0.61 13.46
N GLY A 73 -8.49 0.35 13.57
CA GLY A 73 -7.90 -0.97 13.40
C GLY A 73 -8.31 -1.64 12.07
N ARG A 74 -8.57 -0.84 11.02
CA ARG A 74 -9.10 -1.28 9.73
C ARG A 74 -8.31 -0.64 8.59
N PRO A 75 -8.18 -1.34 7.45
CA PRO A 75 -7.58 -0.76 6.25
C PRO A 75 -8.27 0.54 5.83
N LEU A 76 -7.47 1.57 5.57
CA LEU A 76 -7.91 2.84 5.02
C LEU A 76 -7.44 2.96 3.58
N VAL A 77 -8.37 3.16 2.65
CA VAL A 77 -8.05 3.37 1.24
C VAL A 77 -8.23 4.85 0.89
N LEU A 78 -7.16 5.44 0.40
CA LEU A 78 -7.09 6.83 -0.03
C LEU A 78 -7.15 6.88 -1.56
N VAL A 79 -8.20 7.50 -2.09
CA VAL A 79 -8.47 7.55 -3.53
C VAL A 79 -8.22 8.96 -4.04
N PRO A 80 -7.24 9.17 -4.95
CA PRO A 80 -7.01 10.48 -5.58
C PRO A 80 -8.20 10.92 -6.43
N ASP A 81 -8.43 12.24 -6.52
CA ASP A 81 -9.49 12.83 -7.32
C ASP A 81 -9.38 12.54 -8.83
N ARG A 82 -8.18 12.26 -9.30
CA ARG A 82 -7.87 11.83 -10.67
C ARG A 82 -7.18 10.48 -10.61
N THR A 83 -7.96 9.44 -10.42
CA THR A 83 -7.47 8.07 -10.59
C THR A 83 -7.35 7.79 -12.08
N ALA A 84 -6.16 7.39 -12.53
CA ALA A 84 -6.02 6.87 -13.89
C ALA A 84 -6.95 5.67 -14.05
N PRO A 85 -7.71 5.56 -15.16
CA PRO A 85 -8.50 4.37 -15.39
C PRO A 85 -7.54 3.17 -15.41
N ALA A 86 -7.76 2.23 -14.50
CA ALA A 86 -7.02 0.98 -14.51
C ALA A 86 -7.37 0.25 -15.81
N HIS A 87 -6.46 0.24 -16.77
CA HIS A 87 -6.63 -0.48 -18.02
C HIS A 87 -6.39 -1.98 -17.73
N GLY A 88 -7.47 -2.76 -17.71
CA GLY A 88 -7.40 -4.22 -17.50
C GLY A 88 -7.33 -4.67 -16.03
N SER A 89 -6.89 -5.89 -15.84
CA SER A 89 -6.70 -6.57 -14.54
C SER A 89 -5.52 -6.05 -13.73
N GLY A 90 -5.24 -4.80 -13.72
CA GLY A 90 -4.11 -4.06 -13.16
C GLY A 90 -3.29 -4.80 -12.06
N THR A 91 -2.11 -4.31 -11.78
CA THR A 91 -1.24 -4.88 -10.74
C THR A 91 -1.64 -4.36 -9.36
N VAL A 92 -1.67 -5.21 -8.34
CA VAL A 92 -1.67 -4.80 -6.94
C VAL A 92 -0.22 -4.72 -6.49
N LEU A 93 0.22 -3.54 -6.07
CA LEU A 93 1.57 -3.29 -5.58
C LEU A 93 1.57 -3.40 -4.05
N LEU A 94 2.34 -4.33 -3.51
CA LEU A 94 2.57 -4.46 -2.07
C LEU A 94 3.97 -3.95 -1.73
N ALA A 95 4.03 -3.02 -0.78
CA ALA A 95 5.28 -2.65 -0.14
C ALA A 95 5.42 -3.39 1.19
N THR A 96 6.50 -4.13 1.35
CA THR A 96 6.79 -4.85 2.60
C THR A 96 8.25 -4.69 3.00
N ASP A 97 8.49 -4.70 4.30
CA ASP A 97 9.81 -4.93 4.86
C ASP A 97 9.93 -6.41 5.22
N ALA A 98 10.76 -7.14 4.48
CA ALA A 98 10.91 -8.58 4.70
C ALA A 98 11.55 -8.93 6.06
N ARG A 99 12.23 -7.97 6.71
CA ARG A 99 12.77 -8.16 8.06
C ARG A 99 11.74 -8.02 9.17
N ASP A 100 10.65 -7.30 8.87
CA ASP A 100 9.56 -7.02 9.82
C ASP A 100 8.21 -7.01 9.09
N PRO A 101 7.78 -8.18 8.53
CA PRO A 101 6.58 -8.29 7.71
C PRO A 101 5.32 -8.15 8.55
N SER A 102 4.35 -7.36 8.05
CA SER A 102 3.00 -7.31 8.61
C SER A 102 2.12 -8.35 7.94
N ALA A 103 1.66 -9.34 8.69
CA ALA A 103 0.78 -10.39 8.18
C ALA A 103 -0.53 -9.82 7.65
N ASP A 104 -1.13 -8.85 8.33
CA ASP A 104 -2.39 -8.22 7.93
C ASP A 104 -2.24 -7.46 6.61
N THR A 105 -1.08 -6.81 6.41
CA THR A 105 -0.79 -6.09 5.18
C THR A 105 -0.64 -7.03 3.99
N ILE A 106 0.09 -8.13 4.16
CA ILE A 106 0.29 -9.13 3.11
C ILE A 106 -1.03 -9.83 2.79
N ASP A 107 -1.82 -10.23 3.81
CA ASP A 107 -3.14 -10.83 3.62
C ASP A 107 -4.09 -9.93 2.83
N PHE A 108 -4.15 -8.65 3.21
CA PHE A 108 -4.97 -7.66 2.50
C PHE A 108 -4.54 -7.49 1.04
N ALA A 109 -3.24 -7.46 0.75
CA ALA A 109 -2.72 -7.35 -0.60
C ALA A 109 -3.02 -8.59 -1.44
N CYS A 110 -2.80 -9.80 -0.90
CA CYS A 110 -3.13 -11.06 -1.55
C CYS A 110 -4.63 -11.17 -1.86
N ASP A 111 -5.49 -10.86 -0.88
CA ASP A 111 -6.94 -10.86 -1.10
C ASP A 111 -7.36 -9.81 -2.13
N SER A 112 -6.73 -8.63 -2.11
CA SER A 112 -6.98 -7.58 -3.10
C SER A 112 -6.57 -7.98 -4.53
N ALA A 113 -5.45 -8.69 -4.68
CA ALA A 113 -5.03 -9.25 -5.97
C ALA A 113 -5.97 -10.38 -6.43
N ARG A 114 -6.35 -11.26 -5.50
CA ARG A 114 -7.27 -12.38 -5.76
C ARG A 114 -8.61 -11.91 -6.32
N VAL A 115 -9.27 -10.95 -5.67
CA VAL A 115 -10.61 -10.47 -6.12
C VAL A 115 -10.56 -9.70 -7.44
N ARG A 116 -9.40 -9.20 -7.83
CA ARG A 116 -9.15 -8.51 -9.11
C ARG A 116 -8.64 -9.42 -10.21
N HIS A 117 -8.31 -10.67 -9.90
CA HIS A 117 -7.55 -11.56 -10.79
C HIS A 117 -6.27 -10.89 -11.31
N ALA A 118 -5.57 -10.17 -10.42
CA ALA A 118 -4.42 -9.33 -10.73
C ALA A 118 -3.10 -9.97 -10.29
N LEU A 119 -2.01 -9.53 -10.90
CA LEU A 119 -0.66 -9.80 -10.40
C LEU A 119 -0.44 -9.08 -9.07
N LEU A 120 0.07 -9.78 -8.06
CA LEU A 120 0.61 -9.17 -6.86
C LEU A 120 2.11 -8.90 -7.09
N HIS A 121 2.46 -7.63 -7.23
CA HIS A 121 3.85 -7.19 -7.31
C HIS A 121 4.31 -6.81 -5.89
N VAL A 122 5.20 -7.58 -5.33
CA VAL A 122 5.73 -7.39 -3.98
C VAL A 122 7.09 -6.73 -4.06
N VAL A 123 7.21 -5.53 -3.48
CA VAL A 123 8.44 -4.75 -3.46
C VAL A 123 9.03 -4.72 -2.06
N HIS A 124 10.24 -5.22 -1.94
CA HIS A 124 11.09 -5.09 -0.76
C HIS A 124 12.22 -4.11 -1.05
N ALA A 125 12.17 -2.94 -0.43
CA ALA A 125 13.22 -1.93 -0.55
C ALA A 125 14.25 -2.12 0.56
N TRP A 126 15.49 -2.32 0.19
CA TRP A 126 16.59 -2.49 1.13
C TRP A 126 17.67 -1.42 0.96
N SER A 127 18.57 -1.33 1.90
CA SER A 127 19.73 -0.42 1.85
C SER A 127 20.98 -1.15 2.27
N LEU A 128 22.12 -0.70 1.74
CA LEU A 128 23.42 -1.26 2.12
C LEU A 128 23.62 -1.15 3.64
N PRO A 129 24.27 -2.15 4.25
CA PRO A 129 24.58 -2.11 5.67
C PRO A 129 25.50 -0.94 6.01
N PRO A 130 25.46 -0.41 7.24
CA PRO A 130 26.26 0.76 7.64
C PRO A 130 27.76 0.61 7.38
N CYS A 131 28.32 -0.60 7.51
CA CYS A 131 29.72 -0.87 7.21
C CYS A 131 30.12 -0.60 5.76
N ALA A 132 29.15 -0.60 4.84
CA ALA A 132 29.43 -0.27 3.44
C ALA A 132 29.91 1.18 3.24
N ALA A 133 29.53 2.10 4.14
CA ALA A 133 29.98 3.49 4.10
C ALA A 133 31.47 3.68 4.46
N GLU A 134 32.08 2.69 5.11
CA GLU A 134 33.49 2.72 5.52
C GLU A 134 34.44 2.30 4.40
N TRP A 135 33.92 1.83 3.27
CA TRP A 135 34.72 1.33 2.15
C TRP A 135 35.18 2.48 1.23
N PRO A 136 36.49 2.77 1.16
CA PRO A 136 37.01 3.97 0.48
C PRO A 136 36.83 3.95 -1.04
N PHE A 137 36.63 2.77 -1.64
CA PHE A 137 36.46 2.59 -3.09
C PHE A 137 35.06 2.07 -3.47
N GLY A 138 34.09 2.18 -2.56
CA GLY A 138 32.75 1.65 -2.73
C GLY A 138 32.68 0.13 -2.46
N VAL A 139 31.47 -0.40 -2.48
CA VAL A 139 31.20 -1.82 -2.19
C VAL A 139 31.54 -2.69 -3.40
N PRO A 140 32.42 -3.72 -3.26
CA PRO A 140 32.66 -4.67 -4.33
C PRO A 140 31.37 -5.36 -4.77
N GLU A 141 31.24 -5.61 -6.08
CA GLU A 141 30.04 -6.21 -6.68
C GLU A 141 29.66 -7.56 -6.04
N ARG A 142 30.65 -8.41 -5.74
CA ARG A 142 30.40 -9.70 -5.10
C ARG A 142 29.76 -9.59 -3.72
N ASP A 143 30.13 -8.57 -2.96
CA ASP A 143 29.62 -8.38 -1.60
C ASP A 143 28.22 -7.78 -1.67
N ARG A 144 27.98 -6.86 -2.61
CA ARG A 144 26.66 -6.33 -2.92
C ARG A 144 25.71 -7.45 -3.37
N ALA A 145 26.15 -8.32 -4.28
CA ALA A 145 25.37 -9.47 -4.75
C ALA A 145 25.03 -10.43 -3.61
N THR A 146 25.98 -10.70 -2.69
CA THR A 146 25.73 -11.56 -1.53
C THR A 146 24.65 -10.97 -0.61
N TRP A 147 24.64 -9.67 -0.39
CA TRP A 147 23.61 -9.01 0.41
C TRP A 147 22.26 -9.02 -0.31
N GLU A 148 22.25 -8.78 -1.61
CA GLU A 148 21.03 -8.82 -2.43
C GLU A 148 20.42 -10.23 -2.43
N ASP A 149 21.23 -11.27 -2.62
CA ASP A 149 20.78 -12.67 -2.55
C ASP A 149 20.14 -12.99 -1.19
N HIS A 150 20.70 -12.45 -0.11
CA HIS A 150 20.12 -12.61 1.22
C HIS A 150 18.74 -11.93 1.34
N GLU A 151 18.57 -10.72 0.80
CA GLU A 151 17.29 -10.03 0.80
C GLU A 151 16.25 -10.76 -0.06
N VAL A 152 16.68 -11.30 -1.20
CA VAL A 152 15.81 -12.12 -2.07
C VAL A 152 15.31 -13.35 -1.33
N GLN A 153 16.22 -14.08 -0.66
CA GLN A 153 15.86 -15.27 0.11
C GLN A 153 14.91 -14.91 1.26
N LEU A 154 15.19 -13.82 1.96
CA LEU A 154 14.36 -13.34 3.07
C LEU A 154 12.92 -13.02 2.61
N LEU A 155 12.78 -12.33 1.47
CA LEU A 155 11.46 -12.03 0.90
C LEU A 155 10.73 -13.31 0.48
N ALA A 156 11.43 -14.25 -0.17
CA ALA A 156 10.87 -15.52 -0.59
C ALA A 156 10.35 -16.35 0.59
N ASP A 157 11.09 -16.37 1.70
CA ASP A 157 10.69 -17.07 2.93
C ASP A 157 9.45 -16.44 3.58
N VAL A 158 9.38 -15.11 3.61
CA VAL A 158 8.21 -14.37 4.10
C VAL A 158 6.97 -14.68 3.27
N LEU A 159 7.11 -14.79 1.95
CA LEU A 159 5.97 -14.99 1.04
C LEU A 159 5.55 -16.46 0.87
N ARG A 160 6.36 -17.42 1.29
CA ARG A 160 6.07 -18.86 1.16
C ARG A 160 4.69 -19.24 1.73
N PRO A 161 4.31 -18.89 2.98
CA PRO A 161 2.99 -19.23 3.53
C PRO A 161 1.84 -18.60 2.75
N TRP A 162 2.07 -17.42 2.17
CA TRP A 162 1.06 -16.70 1.41
C TRP A 162 0.83 -17.31 0.03
N ARG A 163 1.87 -17.84 -0.62
CA ARG A 163 1.73 -18.64 -1.86
C ARG A 163 0.91 -19.89 -1.64
N GLU A 164 1.10 -20.57 -0.51
CA GLU A 164 0.31 -21.73 -0.14
C GLU A 164 -1.15 -21.37 0.12
N ARG A 165 -1.40 -20.23 0.80
CA ARG A 165 -2.74 -19.75 1.12
C ARG A 165 -3.49 -19.16 -0.08
N TYR A 166 -2.77 -18.57 -1.03
CA TYR A 166 -3.31 -17.91 -2.23
C TYR A 166 -2.72 -18.48 -3.53
N PRO A 167 -2.90 -19.79 -3.82
CA PRO A 167 -2.20 -20.47 -4.92
C PRO A 167 -2.57 -19.95 -6.32
N HIS A 168 -3.69 -19.25 -6.44
CA HIS A 168 -4.15 -18.68 -7.72
C HIS A 168 -3.76 -17.20 -7.91
N VAL A 169 -3.06 -16.60 -6.96
CA VAL A 169 -2.56 -15.24 -7.09
C VAL A 169 -1.14 -15.29 -7.64
N PRO A 170 -0.90 -14.82 -8.88
CA PRO A 170 0.46 -14.72 -9.39
C PRO A 170 1.21 -13.65 -8.59
N MET A 171 2.40 -14.00 -8.08
CA MET A 171 3.25 -13.11 -7.29
C MET A 171 4.56 -12.87 -7.99
N PHE A 172 4.92 -11.61 -8.18
CA PHE A 172 6.21 -11.15 -8.65
C PHE A 172 6.95 -10.47 -7.50
N GLU A 173 8.13 -10.98 -7.17
CA GLU A 173 8.99 -10.46 -6.11
C GLU A 173 10.04 -9.54 -6.71
N ASP A 174 10.19 -8.38 -6.09
CA ASP A 174 11.13 -7.35 -6.53
C ASP A 174 11.89 -6.81 -5.33
N VAL A 175 13.20 -7.07 -5.32
CA VAL A 175 14.11 -6.64 -4.25
C VAL A 175 14.97 -5.52 -4.80
N VAL A 176 14.81 -4.31 -4.26
CA VAL A 176 15.42 -3.13 -4.86
C VAL A 176 16.28 -2.35 -3.86
N LEU A 177 17.45 -1.94 -4.31
CA LEU A 177 18.35 -1.08 -3.54
C LEU A 177 17.93 0.39 -3.69
N PHE A 178 16.79 0.72 -3.09
CA PHE A 178 16.20 2.05 -3.07
C PHE A 178 15.66 2.39 -1.68
N THR A 179 15.33 3.67 -1.47
CA THR A 179 14.45 4.00 -0.36
C THR A 179 13.04 3.48 -0.64
N PRO A 180 12.25 3.11 0.39
CA PRO A 180 10.87 2.68 0.20
C PRO A 180 10.02 3.64 -0.64
N ALA A 181 10.20 4.96 -0.45
CA ALA A 181 9.48 5.97 -1.21
C ALA A 181 9.85 5.97 -2.70
N GLN A 182 11.13 5.83 -3.03
CA GLN A 182 11.60 5.76 -4.43
C GLN A 182 11.09 4.50 -5.12
N ALA A 183 11.22 3.33 -4.46
CA ALA A 183 10.75 2.06 -4.98
C ALA A 183 9.26 2.10 -5.31
N LEU A 184 8.44 2.55 -4.37
CA LEU A 184 7.00 2.62 -4.56
C LEU A 184 6.57 3.61 -5.65
N LEU A 185 7.17 4.80 -5.69
CA LEU A 185 6.83 5.78 -6.72
C LEU A 185 7.20 5.30 -8.13
N HIS A 186 8.27 4.50 -8.25
CA HIS A 186 8.67 3.93 -9.53
C HIS A 186 7.61 2.97 -10.08
N HIS A 187 7.02 2.14 -9.23
CA HIS A 187 6.05 1.10 -9.61
C HIS A 187 4.58 1.55 -9.53
N ALA A 188 4.26 2.62 -8.79
CA ALA A 188 2.88 3.05 -8.57
C ALA A 188 2.15 3.52 -9.83
N GLY A 189 2.87 3.92 -10.89
CA GLY A 189 2.27 4.48 -12.10
C GLY A 189 1.33 3.53 -12.85
N SER A 190 1.54 2.22 -12.75
CA SER A 190 0.74 1.17 -13.41
C SER A 190 -0.14 0.37 -12.43
N ALA A 191 -0.09 0.69 -11.14
CA ALA A 191 -0.80 -0.06 -10.13
C ALA A 191 -2.30 0.29 -10.09
N ALA A 192 -3.15 -0.73 -9.99
CA ALA A 192 -4.58 -0.57 -9.70
C ALA A 192 -4.84 -0.24 -8.22
N LEU A 193 -3.93 -0.66 -7.35
CA LEU A 193 -3.94 -0.43 -5.92
C LEU A 193 -2.52 -0.56 -5.38
N VAL A 194 -2.09 0.37 -4.55
CA VAL A 194 -0.87 0.25 -3.74
C VAL A 194 -1.27 -0.11 -2.32
N VAL A 195 -0.63 -1.10 -1.74
CA VAL A 195 -0.87 -1.56 -0.36
C VAL A 195 0.39 -1.34 0.45
N VAL A 196 0.27 -0.65 1.56
CA VAL A 196 1.36 -0.36 2.50
C VAL A 196 0.92 -0.66 3.92
N GLY A 197 1.80 -1.27 4.70
CA GLY A 197 1.61 -1.41 6.14
C GLY A 197 1.92 -0.10 6.85
N ARG A 198 1.18 0.19 7.91
CA ARG A 198 1.46 1.34 8.75
C ARG A 198 2.02 0.91 10.08
N ARG A 199 3.22 1.41 10.37
CA ARG A 199 3.85 1.33 11.69
C ARG A 199 4.30 2.73 12.08
N PRO A 200 3.86 3.27 13.23
CA PRO A 200 4.26 4.60 13.68
C PRO A 200 5.78 4.71 13.79
N GLY A 201 6.33 5.83 13.28
CA GLY A 201 7.77 6.12 13.38
C GLY A 201 8.67 5.32 12.44
N THR A 202 8.11 4.60 11.46
CA THR A 202 8.89 3.84 10.48
C THR A 202 9.21 4.66 9.22
N ARG A 203 10.20 4.19 8.44
CA ARG A 203 10.55 4.76 7.11
C ARG A 203 9.36 4.72 6.13
N TRP A 204 8.36 3.87 6.39
CA TRP A 204 7.15 3.75 5.58
C TRP A 204 6.20 4.94 5.72
N ASP A 205 6.24 5.71 6.84
CA ASP A 205 5.45 6.94 6.99
C ASP A 205 5.85 7.99 5.93
N GLU A 206 7.13 8.08 5.59
CA GLU A 206 7.62 8.93 4.50
C GLU A 206 7.17 8.41 3.13
N ALA A 207 7.21 7.09 2.91
CA ALA A 207 6.78 6.47 1.68
C ALA A 207 5.27 6.66 1.43
N VAL A 208 4.44 6.49 2.47
CA VAL A 208 3.00 6.77 2.40
C VAL A 208 2.75 8.23 2.05
N ARG A 209 3.47 9.15 2.68
CA ARG A 209 3.37 10.59 2.39
C ARG A 209 3.73 10.91 0.94
N ALA A 210 4.84 10.35 0.45
CA ALA A 210 5.27 10.53 -0.93
C ALA A 210 4.26 9.97 -1.94
N LEU A 211 3.68 8.80 -1.65
CA LEU A 211 2.62 8.21 -2.46
C LEU A 211 1.38 9.10 -2.52
N LEU A 212 0.87 9.56 -1.38
CA LEU A 212 -0.33 10.40 -1.33
C LEU A 212 -0.15 11.71 -2.10
N HIS A 213 1.07 12.22 -2.12
CA HIS A 213 1.38 13.45 -2.86
C HIS A 213 1.50 13.23 -4.37
N ARG A 214 2.02 12.08 -4.81
CA ARG A 214 2.43 11.86 -6.21
C ARG A 214 1.71 10.73 -6.94
N ALA A 215 1.16 9.73 -6.22
CA ALA A 215 0.50 8.60 -6.85
C ALA A 215 -0.82 9.02 -7.53
N ALA A 216 -1.07 8.42 -8.70
CA ALA A 216 -2.32 8.56 -9.44
C ALA A 216 -3.27 7.37 -9.24
N CYS A 217 -2.93 6.45 -8.33
CA CYS A 217 -3.67 5.24 -8.02
C CYS A 217 -4.13 5.25 -6.55
N PRO A 218 -5.15 4.48 -6.20
CA PRO A 218 -5.57 4.30 -4.82
C PRO A 218 -4.46 3.70 -3.95
N VAL A 219 -4.36 4.16 -2.70
CA VAL A 219 -3.38 3.69 -1.71
C VAL A 219 -4.13 3.15 -0.50
N ALA A 220 -3.95 1.87 -0.21
CA ALA A 220 -4.44 1.22 1.00
C ALA A 220 -3.37 1.26 2.08
N VAL A 221 -3.70 1.85 3.21
CA VAL A 221 -2.88 1.87 4.42
C VAL A 221 -3.47 0.87 5.41
N VAL A 222 -2.76 -0.21 5.66
CA VAL A 222 -3.21 -1.30 6.53
C VAL A 222 -2.55 -1.14 7.89
N PRO A 223 -3.33 -1.16 9.00
CA PRO A 223 -2.76 -1.19 10.34
C PRO A 223 -1.92 -2.46 10.52
N GLY A 224 -0.75 -2.34 11.14
CA GLY A 224 0.10 -3.45 11.53
C GLY A 224 -0.05 -3.77 12.99
#